data_e1df124bce2746f842b6dda053507baa
#
_entry.id   e1df124bce2746f842b6dda053507baa
#
_cell.length_a   1.000
_cell.length_b   1.000
_cell.length_c   1.000
_cell.angle_alpha   90.00
_cell.angle_beta   90.00
_cell.angle_gamma   90.00
#
_symmetry.space_group_name_H-M   'P 1'
#
loop_
_entity.id
_entity.type
_entity.pdbx_description
1 polymer ?
#
loop_
_entity_poly.entity_id
_entity_poly.type
_entity_poly.pdbx_seq_one_letter_code
_entity_poly.pdbx_strand_id
1 'polypeptide(L)'
;TFCSSFELIEGNKFSFERKSWPHRHSGGGEMSILKGEVFEKVGVNISTVSGKFQEDFRGQIKGTEQSPEYFATGISLVAHMNSPKIPAFHFNTRFLVTGESWFGGGADLTPTLSDKEAVDLFHNHMKDACSDYKKDAYEEYKKNCDEYFYLGHREEPRGAGGIFFDHINSNDWESCLLYTSPSPRD
;
A
#
# COMPACT_ATOMS: atom_id res chain seq x y z
N THR A 1 7.59 -11.35 8.84
CA THR A 1 6.45 -10.43 8.64
C THR A 1 6.93 -8.97 8.65
N PHE A 2 6.16 -8.03 8.08
CA PHE A 2 6.52 -6.59 8.11
C PHE A 2 6.81 -6.09 9.54
N CYS A 3 5.96 -6.41 10.50
CA CYS A 3 6.19 -6.00 11.89
C CYS A 3 7.55 -6.47 12.40
N SER A 4 7.90 -7.74 12.20
CA SER A 4 9.18 -8.30 12.66
C SER A 4 10.39 -7.62 12.02
N SER A 5 10.29 -7.20 10.75
CA SER A 5 11.37 -6.47 10.08
C SER A 5 11.61 -5.10 10.71
N PHE A 6 10.54 -4.37 11.06
CA PHE A 6 10.66 -3.07 11.75
C PHE A 6 11.17 -3.22 13.20
N GLU A 7 10.71 -4.24 13.92
CA GLU A 7 11.21 -4.57 15.26
C GLU A 7 12.72 -4.90 15.24
N LEU A 8 13.18 -5.61 14.21
CA LEU A 8 14.59 -5.91 14.02
C LEU A 8 15.43 -4.64 13.78
N ILE A 9 14.94 -3.71 12.97
CA ILE A 9 15.61 -2.41 12.74
C ILE A 9 15.74 -1.62 14.03
N GLU A 10 14.77 -1.69 14.93
CA GLU A 10 14.83 -1.12 16.28
C GLU A 10 15.71 -1.93 17.27
N GLY A 11 16.42 -2.96 16.78
CA GLY A 11 17.24 -3.83 17.61
C GLY A 11 16.42 -4.68 18.58
N ASN A 12 15.17 -4.96 18.29
CA ASN A 12 14.21 -5.68 19.12
C ASN A 12 13.98 -5.08 20.51
N LYS A 13 14.25 -3.77 20.65
CA LYS A 13 13.99 -3.04 21.90
C LYS A 13 12.54 -2.57 22.03
N PHE A 14 11.86 -2.43 20.90
CA PHE A 14 10.49 -1.95 20.79
C PHE A 14 9.66 -2.98 20.03
N SER A 15 8.39 -3.10 20.37
CA SER A 15 7.44 -4.00 19.73
C SER A 15 6.16 -3.27 19.36
N PHE A 16 5.44 -3.85 18.40
CA PHE A 16 4.16 -3.30 17.96
C PHE A 16 3.09 -3.45 19.04
N GLU A 17 2.44 -2.36 19.37
CA GLU A 17 1.15 -2.36 20.05
C GLU A 17 0.05 -2.69 19.05
N ARG A 18 -0.75 -3.71 19.34
CA ARG A 18 -1.78 -4.21 18.43
C ARG A 18 -3.17 -3.98 19.00
N LYS A 19 -4.08 -3.50 18.15
CA LYS A 19 -5.46 -3.28 18.50
C LYS A 19 -6.38 -3.79 17.40
N SER A 20 -7.14 -4.82 17.69
CA SER A 20 -8.20 -5.31 16.81
C SER A 20 -9.44 -4.41 16.87
N TRP A 21 -10.13 -4.30 15.76
CA TRP A 21 -11.38 -3.56 15.65
C TRP A 21 -12.38 -4.33 14.80
N PRO A 22 -13.66 -4.36 15.19
CA PRO A 22 -14.72 -4.95 14.39
C PRO A 22 -15.21 -3.96 13.32
N HIS A 23 -15.58 -4.48 12.14
CA HIS A 23 -16.26 -3.69 11.13
C HIS A 23 -17.77 -3.63 11.41
N ARG A 24 -18.41 -2.52 11.03
CA ARG A 24 -19.85 -2.27 11.30
C ARG A 24 -20.77 -3.36 10.75
N HIS A 25 -20.46 -3.94 9.60
CA HIS A 25 -21.30 -4.99 8.98
C HIS A 25 -20.73 -6.38 9.24
N SER A 26 -19.56 -6.69 8.73
CA SER A 26 -18.91 -7.99 8.94
C SER A 26 -17.41 -7.88 8.77
N GLY A 27 -16.67 -8.69 9.54
CA GLY A 27 -15.22 -8.69 9.55
C GLY A 27 -14.63 -7.66 10.49
N GLY A 28 -13.44 -7.20 10.17
CA GLY A 28 -12.68 -6.23 10.96
C GLY A 28 -11.23 -6.15 10.53
N GLY A 29 -10.39 -5.73 11.44
CA GLY A 29 -8.96 -5.63 11.19
C GLY A 29 -8.14 -5.52 12.46
N GLU A 30 -6.84 -5.40 12.27
CA GLU A 30 -5.87 -5.12 13.33
C GLU A 30 -5.05 -3.90 12.93
N MET A 31 -4.96 -2.96 13.82
CA MET A 31 -4.06 -1.82 13.76
C MET A 31 -2.85 -2.12 14.65
N SER A 32 -1.67 -2.06 14.06
CA SER A 32 -0.40 -2.29 14.75
C SER A 32 0.44 -1.02 14.65
N ILE A 33 0.89 -0.50 15.80
CA ILE A 33 1.67 0.74 15.89
C ILE A 33 2.96 0.46 16.65
N LEU A 34 4.09 0.90 16.08
CA LEU A 34 5.39 0.90 16.72
C LEU A 34 5.90 2.34 16.79
N LYS A 35 6.50 2.69 17.91
CA LYS A 35 7.30 3.91 18.13
C LYS A 35 8.61 3.51 18.78
N GLY A 36 9.71 4.06 18.28
CA GLY A 36 11.04 3.69 18.76
C GLY A 36 12.08 4.79 18.60
N GLU A 37 13.33 4.37 18.58
CA GLU A 37 14.49 5.28 18.44
C GLU A 37 14.75 5.64 16.98
N VAL A 38 14.53 4.69 16.05
CA VAL A 38 14.69 4.87 14.61
C VAL A 38 13.41 5.42 14.00
N PHE A 39 12.27 4.86 14.41
CA PHE A 39 10.97 5.25 13.89
C PHE A 39 10.21 6.14 14.87
N GLU A 40 9.82 7.32 14.41
CA GLU A 40 8.83 8.14 15.10
C GLU A 40 7.51 7.38 15.21
N LYS A 41 7.10 6.77 14.08
CA LYS A 41 5.89 5.95 14.03
C LYS A 41 5.89 5.03 12.82
N VAL A 42 5.65 3.75 13.05
CA VAL A 42 5.24 2.80 12.02
C VAL A 42 3.82 2.33 12.30
N GLY A 43 2.97 2.41 11.31
CA GLY A 43 1.63 1.83 11.33
C GLY A 43 1.52 0.70 10.33
N VAL A 44 1.13 -0.49 10.78
CA VAL A 44 0.81 -1.63 9.92
C VAL A 44 -0.63 -2.03 10.21
N ASN A 45 -1.51 -1.87 9.22
CA ASN A 45 -2.93 -2.14 9.37
C ASN A 45 -3.32 -3.25 8.39
N ILE A 46 -4.01 -4.24 8.90
CA ILE A 46 -4.64 -5.27 8.10
C ILE A 46 -6.16 -5.21 8.29
N SER A 47 -6.90 -5.47 7.24
CA SER A 47 -8.36 -5.52 7.31
C SER A 47 -8.92 -6.58 6.38
N THR A 48 -10.03 -7.19 6.82
CA THR A 48 -10.87 -8.04 6.00
C THR A 48 -12.30 -7.72 6.36
N VAL A 49 -13.03 -7.10 5.44
CA VAL A 49 -14.35 -6.55 5.69
C VAL A 49 -15.30 -6.91 4.55
N SER A 50 -16.58 -7.06 4.89
CA SER A 50 -17.64 -7.22 3.90
C SER A 50 -18.89 -6.44 4.32
N GLY A 51 -19.73 -6.16 3.35
CA GLY A 51 -20.95 -5.40 3.60
C GLY A 51 -21.72 -5.11 2.32
N LYS A 52 -22.55 -4.08 2.40
CA LYS A 52 -23.29 -3.56 1.25
C LYS A 52 -23.01 -2.07 1.11
N PHE A 53 -22.75 -1.64 -0.10
CA PHE A 53 -22.69 -0.22 -0.43
C PHE A 53 -24.09 0.41 -0.33
N GLN A 54 -24.14 1.66 0.10
CA GLN A 54 -25.36 2.45 0.03
C GLN A 54 -25.70 2.73 -1.44
N GLU A 55 -26.98 2.97 -1.72
CA GLU A 55 -27.45 3.19 -3.10
C GLU A 55 -26.76 4.34 -3.81
N ASP A 56 -26.35 5.37 -3.09
CA ASP A 56 -25.62 6.53 -3.62
C ASP A 56 -24.25 6.17 -4.23
N PHE A 57 -23.67 5.03 -3.86
CA PHE A 57 -22.41 4.52 -4.41
C PHE A 57 -22.59 3.56 -5.59
N ARG A 58 -23.85 3.26 -5.95
CA ARG A 58 -24.16 2.35 -7.03
C ARG A 58 -23.72 2.93 -8.37
N GLY A 59 -22.91 2.20 -9.11
CA GLY A 59 -22.32 2.66 -10.38
C GLY A 59 -21.09 3.57 -10.25
N GLN A 60 -20.72 4.01 -9.03
CA GLN A 60 -19.47 4.75 -8.82
C GLN A 60 -18.28 3.83 -8.63
N ILE A 61 -18.53 2.61 -8.15
CA ILE A 61 -17.50 1.57 -7.95
C ILE A 61 -17.81 0.44 -8.92
N LYS A 62 -16.79 -0.02 -9.62
CA LYS A 62 -16.89 -1.08 -10.61
C LYS A 62 -17.59 -2.33 -10.04
N GLY A 63 -18.54 -2.90 -10.76
CA GLY A 63 -19.32 -4.08 -10.38
C GLY A 63 -20.47 -3.83 -9.41
N THR A 64 -20.65 -2.60 -8.88
CA THR A 64 -21.77 -2.28 -7.97
C THR A 64 -23.10 -2.13 -8.70
N GLU A 65 -23.10 -2.02 -10.02
CA GLU A 65 -24.30 -2.09 -10.86
C GLU A 65 -24.98 -3.45 -10.78
N GLN A 66 -24.18 -4.50 -10.60
CA GLN A 66 -24.63 -5.89 -10.58
C GLN A 66 -25.02 -6.33 -9.16
N SER A 67 -24.22 -5.95 -8.16
CA SER A 67 -24.46 -6.29 -6.75
C SER A 67 -23.97 -5.17 -5.85
N PRO A 68 -24.76 -4.75 -4.83
CA PRO A 68 -24.32 -3.80 -3.84
C PRO A 68 -23.35 -4.43 -2.81
N GLU A 69 -23.20 -5.74 -2.82
CA GLU A 69 -22.35 -6.46 -1.88
C GLU A 69 -20.88 -6.27 -2.23
N TYR A 70 -20.05 -6.19 -1.18
CA TYR A 70 -18.61 -6.12 -1.33
C TYR A 70 -17.89 -6.99 -0.31
N PHE A 71 -16.73 -7.46 -0.71
CA PHE A 71 -15.67 -7.98 0.15
C PHE A 71 -14.39 -7.22 -0.17
N ALA A 72 -13.66 -6.81 0.87
CA ALA A 72 -12.39 -6.14 0.72
C ALA A 72 -11.39 -6.65 1.77
N THR A 73 -10.20 -6.97 1.32
CA THR A 73 -9.09 -7.32 2.22
C THR A 73 -7.82 -6.61 1.77
N GLY A 74 -6.95 -6.28 2.72
CA GLY A 74 -5.71 -5.60 2.38
C GLY A 74 -4.84 -5.29 3.58
N ILE A 75 -3.65 -4.78 3.25
CA ILE A 75 -2.67 -4.27 4.18
C ILE A 75 -2.31 -2.83 3.81
N SER A 76 -2.12 -1.99 4.82
CA SER A 76 -1.61 -0.63 4.68
C SER A 76 -0.47 -0.43 5.66
N LEU A 77 0.61 0.16 5.18
CA LEU A 77 1.82 0.42 5.95
C LEU A 77 2.25 1.88 5.74
N VAL A 78 2.59 2.53 6.84
CA VAL A 78 3.19 3.85 6.84
C VAL A 78 4.37 3.83 7.81
N ALA A 79 5.55 4.24 7.34
CA ALA A 79 6.73 4.35 8.17
C ALA A 79 7.27 5.78 8.15
N HIS A 80 7.28 6.44 9.31
CA HIS A 80 7.87 7.75 9.52
C HIS A 80 9.07 7.60 10.47
N MET A 81 10.22 8.15 10.05
CA MET A 81 11.47 8.05 10.78
C MET A 81 11.64 9.25 11.72
N ASN A 82 12.38 9.06 12.80
CA ASN A 82 12.79 10.17 13.68
C ASN A 82 13.74 11.13 12.96
N SER A 83 14.58 10.61 12.08
CA SER A 83 15.50 11.42 11.30
C SER A 83 14.81 12.00 10.05
N PRO A 84 14.80 13.34 9.87
CA PRO A 84 14.26 13.95 8.65
C PRO A 84 15.10 13.67 7.40
N LYS A 85 16.28 13.07 7.55
CA LYS A 85 17.15 12.68 6.44
C LYS A 85 16.66 11.41 5.74
N ILE A 86 15.86 10.60 6.43
CA ILE A 86 15.34 9.35 5.88
C ILE A 86 13.90 9.60 5.44
N PRO A 87 13.56 9.33 4.16
CA PRO A 87 12.24 9.55 3.63
C PRO A 87 11.14 8.73 4.33
N ALA A 88 9.95 9.31 4.43
CA ALA A 88 8.77 8.54 4.82
C ALA A 88 8.37 7.58 3.71
N PHE A 89 7.93 6.38 4.10
CA PHE A 89 7.54 5.31 3.20
C PHE A 89 6.08 4.92 3.41
N HIS A 90 5.35 4.79 2.32
CA HIS A 90 3.96 4.33 2.29
C HIS A 90 3.85 3.11 1.39
N PHE A 91 3.05 2.15 1.82
CA PHE A 91 2.78 0.93 1.07
C PHE A 91 1.36 0.45 1.35
N ASN A 92 0.67 -0.01 0.33
CA ASN A 92 -0.60 -0.70 0.50
C ASN A 92 -0.83 -1.74 -0.58
N THR A 93 -1.59 -2.77 -0.23
CA THR A 93 -2.20 -3.68 -1.20
C THR A 93 -3.63 -3.94 -0.79
N ARG A 94 -4.49 -4.15 -1.78
CA ARG A 94 -5.89 -4.47 -1.55
C ARG A 94 -6.42 -5.45 -2.60
N PHE A 95 -7.33 -6.28 -2.16
CA PHE A 95 -8.16 -7.10 -3.03
C PHE A 95 -9.62 -6.76 -2.77
N LEU A 96 -10.36 -6.45 -3.81
CA LEU A 96 -11.77 -6.11 -3.76
C LEU A 96 -12.58 -7.07 -4.62
N VAL A 97 -13.76 -7.42 -4.11
CA VAL A 97 -14.79 -8.19 -4.80
C VAL A 97 -16.11 -7.44 -4.67
N THR A 98 -16.76 -7.23 -5.80
CA THR A 98 -18.12 -6.71 -5.94
C THR A 98 -18.86 -7.64 -6.91
N GLY A 99 -19.55 -7.15 -7.93
CA GLY A 99 -19.90 -7.92 -9.11
C GLY A 99 -18.69 -8.33 -9.96
N GLU A 100 -17.55 -7.69 -9.73
CA GLU A 100 -16.24 -8.02 -10.29
C GLU A 100 -15.19 -8.11 -9.19
N SER A 101 -13.98 -8.58 -9.51
CA SER A 101 -12.89 -8.63 -8.56
C SER A 101 -11.61 -8.08 -9.15
N TRP A 102 -10.78 -7.42 -8.32
CA TRP A 102 -9.51 -6.86 -8.76
C TRP A 102 -8.54 -6.64 -7.60
N PHE A 103 -7.27 -6.54 -7.96
CA PHE A 103 -6.20 -6.09 -7.07
C PHE A 103 -5.88 -4.61 -7.32
N GLY A 104 -5.49 -3.94 -6.25
CA GLY A 104 -4.93 -2.60 -6.27
C GLY A 104 -3.86 -2.44 -5.20
N GLY A 105 -3.02 -1.45 -5.36
CA GLY A 105 -1.97 -1.16 -4.39
C GLY A 105 -1.01 -0.10 -4.88
N GLY A 106 0.03 0.08 -4.10
CA GLY A 106 1.11 1.00 -4.43
C GLY A 106 2.12 1.15 -3.30
N ALA A 107 3.22 1.75 -3.65
CA ALA A 107 4.26 2.18 -2.73
C ALA A 107 4.80 3.53 -3.17
N ASP A 108 5.00 4.44 -2.23
CA ASP A 108 5.59 5.74 -2.53
C ASP A 108 6.54 6.22 -1.43
N LEU A 109 7.46 7.09 -1.81
CA LEU A 109 8.47 7.66 -0.95
C LEU A 109 8.30 9.17 -0.86
N THR A 110 8.27 9.69 0.38
CA THR A 110 8.15 11.13 0.62
C THR A 110 9.35 11.65 1.41
N PRO A 111 10.40 12.15 0.73
CA PRO A 111 11.56 12.73 1.38
C PRO A 111 11.22 14.11 1.96
N THR A 112 11.70 14.37 3.18
CA THR A 112 11.66 15.71 3.79
C THR A 112 12.82 16.56 3.30
N LEU A 113 13.97 15.95 3.09
CA LEU A 113 15.18 16.55 2.52
C LEU A 113 15.52 15.83 1.21
N SER A 114 16.10 16.56 0.26
CA SER A 114 16.52 15.96 -1.00
C SER A 114 17.60 14.91 -0.76
N ASP A 115 17.28 13.65 -1.11
CA ASP A 115 18.19 12.50 -1.07
C ASP A 115 18.02 11.70 -2.37
N LYS A 116 18.83 12.05 -3.35
CA LYS A 116 18.77 11.42 -4.67
C LYS A 116 19.14 9.94 -4.61
N GLU A 117 20.09 9.56 -3.76
CA GLU A 117 20.55 8.16 -3.66
C GLU A 117 19.43 7.25 -3.11
N ALA A 118 18.76 7.70 -2.04
CA ALA A 118 17.62 6.96 -1.47
C ALA A 118 16.46 6.86 -2.47
N VAL A 119 16.19 7.93 -3.21
CA VAL A 119 15.13 7.95 -4.25
C VAL A 119 15.47 7.00 -5.39
N ASP A 120 16.69 7.06 -5.91
CA ASP A 120 17.13 6.18 -7.00
C ASP A 120 17.11 4.70 -6.57
N LEU A 121 17.56 4.40 -5.36
CA LEU A 121 17.52 3.04 -4.79
C LEU A 121 16.08 2.52 -4.69
N PHE A 122 15.18 3.32 -4.15
CA PHE A 122 13.76 2.97 -4.05
C PHE A 122 13.14 2.67 -5.42
N HIS A 123 13.34 3.56 -6.39
CA HIS A 123 12.80 3.37 -7.73
C HIS A 123 13.39 2.17 -8.46
N ASN A 124 14.68 1.85 -8.24
CA ASN A 124 15.28 0.64 -8.78
C ASN A 124 14.63 -0.62 -8.22
N HIS A 125 14.40 -0.69 -6.90
CA HIS A 125 13.67 -1.81 -6.29
C HIS A 125 12.23 -1.93 -6.81
N MET A 126 11.54 -0.80 -7.05
CA MET A 126 10.20 -0.83 -7.65
C MET A 126 10.22 -1.33 -9.09
N LYS A 127 11.23 -0.96 -9.87
CA LYS A 127 11.44 -1.49 -11.23
C LYS A 127 11.67 -2.99 -11.23
N ASP A 128 12.56 -3.46 -10.36
CA ASP A 128 12.87 -4.89 -10.24
C ASP A 128 11.61 -5.68 -9.87
N ALA A 129 10.86 -5.22 -8.86
CA ALA A 129 9.61 -5.85 -8.47
C ALA A 129 8.57 -5.87 -9.60
N CYS A 130 8.43 -4.79 -10.37
CA CYS A 130 7.49 -4.73 -11.48
C CYS A 130 7.92 -5.60 -12.66
N SER A 131 9.24 -5.75 -12.92
CA SER A 131 9.77 -6.49 -14.07
C SER A 131 9.43 -7.97 -14.05
N ASP A 132 9.29 -8.54 -12.86
CA ASP A 132 8.90 -9.94 -12.65
C ASP A 132 7.48 -10.20 -13.18
N TYR A 133 6.67 -9.16 -13.35
CA TYR A 133 5.31 -9.27 -13.87
C TYR A 133 5.16 -8.93 -15.36
N LYS A 134 5.49 -7.72 -15.71
CA LYS A 134 5.34 -7.19 -17.04
C LYS A 134 6.44 -6.18 -17.30
N LYS A 135 7.13 -6.31 -18.43
CA LYS A 135 8.31 -5.52 -18.76
C LYS A 135 8.13 -4.00 -18.59
N ASP A 136 6.95 -3.46 -18.91
CA ASP A 136 6.67 -2.03 -18.92
C ASP A 136 5.77 -1.60 -17.74
N ALA A 137 5.50 -2.49 -16.77
CA ALA A 137 4.58 -2.22 -15.67
C ALA A 137 5.04 -1.06 -14.79
N TYR A 138 6.34 -0.94 -14.54
CA TYR A 138 6.86 0.14 -13.71
C TYR A 138 6.55 1.52 -14.29
N GLU A 139 6.78 1.75 -15.57
CA GLU A 139 6.55 3.07 -16.20
C GLU A 139 5.06 3.44 -16.17
N GLU A 140 4.19 2.46 -16.41
CA GLU A 140 2.73 2.62 -16.30
C GLU A 140 2.32 2.97 -14.87
N TYR A 141 2.79 2.20 -13.88
CA TYR A 141 2.39 2.36 -12.49
C TYR A 141 3.01 3.60 -11.84
N LYS A 142 4.22 3.99 -12.29
CA LYS A 142 4.83 5.26 -11.86
C LYS A 142 4.02 6.44 -12.35
N LYS A 143 3.64 6.46 -13.61
CA LYS A 143 2.78 7.50 -14.18
C LYS A 143 1.45 7.59 -13.42
N ASN A 144 0.80 6.46 -13.17
CA ASN A 144 -0.43 6.42 -12.38
C ASN A 144 -0.24 6.98 -10.97
N CYS A 145 0.90 6.71 -10.34
CA CYS A 145 1.24 7.25 -9.02
C CYS A 145 1.37 8.77 -9.05
N ASP A 146 2.13 9.30 -10.01
CA ASP A 146 2.36 10.74 -10.16
C ASP A 146 1.05 11.50 -10.43
N GLU A 147 0.14 10.94 -11.22
CA GLU A 147 -1.17 11.50 -11.51
C GLU A 147 -2.13 11.42 -10.32
N TYR A 148 -2.23 10.25 -9.67
CA TYR A 148 -3.15 10.01 -8.56
C TYR A 148 -2.82 10.85 -7.32
N PHE A 149 -1.54 11.02 -7.02
CA PHE A 149 -1.06 11.80 -5.88
C PHE A 149 -0.63 13.23 -6.24
N TYR A 150 -1.05 13.74 -7.41
CA TYR A 150 -0.72 15.10 -7.82
C TYR A 150 -1.34 16.14 -6.89
N LEU A 151 -0.49 17.05 -6.42
CA LEU A 151 -0.87 18.12 -5.50
C LEU A 151 -1.20 19.39 -6.31
N GLY A 152 -2.45 19.53 -6.76
CA GLY A 152 -2.86 20.64 -7.62
C GLY A 152 -2.60 22.03 -7.04
N HIS A 153 -2.64 22.19 -5.72
CA HIS A 153 -2.35 23.46 -5.04
C HIS A 153 -0.83 23.81 -4.99
N ARG A 154 0.02 22.88 -5.34
CA ARG A 154 1.47 23.03 -5.38
C ARG A 154 2.05 22.82 -6.79
N GLU A 155 1.21 22.35 -7.71
CA GLU A 155 1.55 22.01 -9.09
C GLU A 155 2.70 21.00 -9.19
N GLU A 156 2.74 20.03 -8.28
CA GLU A 156 3.78 19.00 -8.24
C GLU A 156 3.22 17.61 -7.84
N PRO A 157 3.85 16.49 -8.23
CA PRO A 157 3.58 15.18 -7.66
C PRO A 157 3.95 15.14 -6.18
N ARG A 158 3.28 14.27 -5.40
CA ARG A 158 3.61 14.09 -3.99
C ARG A 158 4.96 13.37 -3.82
N GLY A 159 5.90 14.01 -3.13
CA GLY A 159 7.19 13.43 -2.76
C GLY A 159 8.02 13.02 -3.98
N ALA A 160 8.69 11.88 -3.88
CA ALA A 160 9.46 11.28 -4.97
C ALA A 160 8.61 10.38 -5.88
N GLY A 161 7.32 10.23 -5.58
CA GLY A 161 6.43 9.30 -6.24
C GLY A 161 6.73 7.83 -5.88
N GLY A 162 6.42 6.94 -6.78
CA GLY A 162 6.56 5.51 -6.61
C GLY A 162 5.75 4.76 -7.67
N ILE A 163 4.99 3.76 -7.23
CA ILE A 163 4.08 3.01 -8.09
C ILE A 163 2.67 3.03 -7.53
N PHE A 164 1.69 3.09 -8.41
CA PHE A 164 0.28 2.93 -8.07
C PHE A 164 -0.42 2.13 -9.17
N PHE A 165 -1.15 1.11 -8.77
CA PHE A 165 -1.94 0.30 -9.67
C PHE A 165 -3.31 0.00 -9.06
N ASP A 166 -4.32 -0.09 -9.91
CA ASP A 166 -5.67 -0.48 -9.53
C ASP A 166 -6.33 -1.26 -10.66
N HIS A 167 -7.43 -1.91 -10.34
CA HIS A 167 -8.21 -2.69 -11.31
C HIS A 167 -7.40 -3.78 -12.04
N ILE A 168 -6.35 -4.31 -11.39
CA ILE A 168 -5.62 -5.46 -11.93
C ILE A 168 -6.49 -6.69 -11.74
N ASN A 169 -6.99 -7.20 -12.86
CA ASN A 169 -7.75 -8.44 -12.91
C ASN A 169 -6.95 -9.46 -13.69
N SER A 170 -6.57 -10.55 -13.07
CA SER A 170 -5.87 -11.67 -13.67
C SER A 170 -6.57 -12.96 -13.29
N ASN A 171 -6.64 -13.88 -14.24
CA ASN A 171 -7.06 -15.25 -13.99
C ASN A 171 -5.98 -16.03 -13.21
N ASP A 172 -4.81 -15.45 -13.03
CA ASP A 172 -3.69 -15.99 -12.29
C ASP A 172 -3.54 -15.27 -10.94
N TRP A 173 -4.16 -15.85 -9.93
CA TRP A 173 -4.13 -15.37 -8.56
C TRP A 173 -2.73 -15.39 -7.94
N GLU A 174 -1.89 -16.37 -8.29
CA GLU A 174 -0.54 -16.49 -7.76
C GLU A 174 0.34 -15.34 -8.27
N SER A 175 0.26 -15.03 -9.54
CA SER A 175 0.91 -13.86 -10.11
C SER A 175 0.44 -12.57 -9.45
N CYS A 176 -0.85 -12.37 -9.23
CA CYS A 176 -1.38 -11.20 -8.54
C CYS A 176 -0.88 -11.07 -7.10
N LEU A 177 -0.80 -12.16 -6.34
CA LEU A 177 -0.31 -12.16 -4.96
C LEU A 177 1.19 -11.86 -4.87
N LEU A 178 2.00 -12.37 -5.78
CA LEU A 178 3.44 -12.07 -5.86
C LEU A 178 3.71 -10.57 -6.05
N TYR A 179 2.79 -9.87 -6.73
CA TYR A 179 2.84 -8.43 -6.97
C TYR A 179 2.55 -7.59 -5.76
N THR A 180 1.54 -8.04 -5.01
CA THR A 180 1.03 -7.31 -3.86
C THR A 180 1.87 -7.57 -2.61
N SER A 181 2.82 -8.47 -2.68
CA SER A 181 3.68 -8.85 -1.57
C SER A 181 5.10 -9.10 -2.07
N PRO A 182 5.93 -8.05 -2.19
CA PRO A 182 7.35 -8.29 -2.40
C PRO A 182 7.87 -9.11 -1.22
N SER A 183 7.99 -10.42 -1.44
CA SER A 183 8.71 -11.28 -0.51
C SER A 183 10.17 -10.88 -0.58
N PRO A 184 10.85 -10.58 0.54
CA PRO A 184 12.29 -10.54 0.53
C PRO A 184 12.75 -11.94 0.10
N ARG A 185 13.35 -12.04 -1.06
CA ARG A 185 14.11 -13.25 -1.41
C ARG A 185 15.31 -13.26 -0.49
N ASP A 186 15.49 -14.38 0.19
CA ASP A 186 16.62 -14.70 1.05
C ASP A 186 17.97 -14.39 0.41
#